data_30d845de8404abba3a94eab9ab052e6a
#
_entry.id   30d845de8404abba3a94eab9ab052e6a
#
_cell.length_a   1.000
_cell.length_b   1.000
_cell.length_c   1.000
_cell.angle_alpha   90.00
_cell.angle_beta   90.00
_cell.angle_gamma   90.00
#
_symmetry.space_group_name_H-M   'P 1'
#
loop_
_entity.id
_entity.type
_entity.pdbx_description
1 polymer ?
#
loop_
_entity_poly.entity_id
_entity_poly.type
_entity_poly.pdbx_seq_one_letter_code
_entity_poly.pdbx_strand_id
1 'polypeptide(L)'
;MERTAVSSRVFSACGRMTSGFRTALKFARKMSLSYSFGIANLTSAHPNSVVLEVKGKSGRTLEVQACSLGGGRIMINRLDGLDVNCSCEIPTLIVHNLDQPGHVAEVTSMLAHKSVNIANMSLYRDKRGGSAVMVVEMDQPLPKESLEWLEHLEGIVKVTYINVTEGEEDDVL
;
A
#
# COMPACT_ATOMS: atom_id res chain seq x y z
N MET A 1 1.72 -22.53 8.67
CA MET A 1 1.97 -21.77 7.43
C MET A 1 0.61 -21.43 6.81
N GLU A 2 0.02 -20.30 7.21
CA GLU A 2 -1.31 -19.90 6.72
C GLU A 2 -1.17 -19.21 5.34
N ARG A 3 -1.71 -19.85 4.33
CA ARG A 3 -1.75 -19.27 2.98
C ARG A 3 -2.85 -18.22 2.90
N THR A 4 -2.46 -16.97 2.70
CA THR A 4 -3.39 -15.86 2.51
C THR A 4 -4.04 -15.96 1.12
N ALA A 5 -5.33 -16.25 1.05
CA ALA A 5 -6.09 -16.06 -0.18
C ALA A 5 -6.41 -14.57 -0.30
N VAL A 6 -5.87 -13.93 -1.32
CA VAL A 6 -6.17 -12.55 -1.66
C VAL A 6 -7.08 -12.57 -2.87
N SER A 7 -8.22 -11.90 -2.80
CA SER A 7 -9.05 -11.61 -3.97
C SER A 7 -8.65 -10.23 -4.47
N SER A 8 -8.14 -10.15 -5.69
CA SER A 8 -7.80 -8.86 -6.30
C SER A 8 -8.61 -8.64 -7.57
N ARG A 9 -9.20 -7.45 -7.69
CA ARG A 9 -9.72 -6.93 -8.95
C ARG A 9 -8.72 -5.94 -9.50
N VAL A 10 -8.25 -6.17 -10.71
CA VAL A 10 -7.34 -5.26 -11.41
C VAL A 10 -8.11 -4.64 -12.57
N PHE A 11 -8.23 -3.33 -12.56
CA PHE A 11 -8.81 -2.56 -13.65
C PHE A 11 -7.68 -1.89 -14.42
N SER A 12 -7.43 -2.28 -15.65
CA SER A 12 -6.35 -1.74 -16.48
C SER A 12 -6.91 -1.14 -17.77
N ALA A 13 -6.38 0.00 -18.14
CA ALA A 13 -6.70 0.66 -19.41
C ALA A 13 -5.80 0.21 -20.59
N CYS A 14 -4.85 -0.74 -20.41
CA CYS A 14 -3.89 -1.10 -21.45
C CYS A 14 -3.84 -2.60 -21.78
N GLY A 15 -3.93 -2.91 -23.07
CA GLY A 15 -4.25 -4.22 -23.65
C GLY A 15 -3.09 -5.11 -24.10
N ARG A 16 -1.93 -5.20 -23.44
CA ARG A 16 -0.94 -6.27 -23.76
C ARG A 16 -0.38 -6.91 -22.51
N MET A 17 -0.76 -8.16 -22.28
CA MET A 17 -0.14 -9.02 -21.27
C MET A 17 1.18 -9.61 -21.81
N THR A 18 2.28 -9.36 -21.12
CA THR A 18 3.56 -10.02 -21.36
C THR A 18 3.51 -11.51 -20.99
N SER A 19 4.46 -12.33 -21.48
CA SER A 19 4.54 -13.75 -21.13
C SER A 19 4.70 -13.98 -19.63
N GLY A 20 5.44 -13.12 -18.93
CA GLY A 20 5.62 -13.15 -17.48
C GLY A 20 4.30 -12.98 -16.71
N PHE A 21 3.44 -12.09 -17.17
CA PHE A 21 2.13 -11.86 -16.54
C PHE A 21 1.22 -13.09 -16.62
N ARG A 22 1.22 -13.82 -17.75
CA ARG A 22 0.48 -15.08 -17.90
C ARG A 22 0.97 -16.16 -16.95
N THR A 23 2.27 -16.21 -16.71
CA THR A 23 2.88 -17.15 -15.75
C THR A 23 2.51 -16.81 -14.33
N ALA A 24 2.55 -15.52 -13.95
CA ALA A 24 2.13 -15.04 -12.65
C ALA A 24 0.66 -15.38 -12.34
N LEU A 25 -0.24 -15.24 -13.33
CA LEU A 25 -1.65 -15.60 -13.15
C LEU A 25 -1.85 -17.11 -12.94
N LYS A 26 -1.07 -17.97 -13.61
CA LYS A 26 -1.11 -19.42 -13.36
C LYS A 26 -0.63 -19.75 -11.95
N PHE A 27 0.42 -19.06 -11.49
CA PHE A 27 0.96 -19.21 -10.14
C PHE A 27 -0.04 -18.75 -9.09
N ALA A 28 -0.67 -17.59 -9.28
CA ALA A 28 -1.72 -17.07 -8.42
C ALA A 28 -2.86 -18.07 -8.20
N ARG A 29 -3.31 -18.73 -9.28
CA ARG A 29 -4.32 -19.80 -9.17
C ARG A 29 -3.84 -20.99 -8.33
N LYS A 30 -2.59 -21.42 -8.49
CA LYS A 30 -2.00 -22.50 -7.66
C LYS A 30 -1.96 -22.11 -6.18
N MET A 31 -1.77 -20.83 -5.88
CA MET A 31 -1.76 -20.29 -4.52
C MET A 31 -3.18 -20.01 -3.98
N SER A 32 -4.23 -20.42 -4.69
CA SER A 32 -5.64 -20.17 -4.31
C SER A 32 -6.00 -18.68 -4.24
N LEU A 33 -5.32 -17.85 -5.03
CA LEU A 33 -5.66 -16.44 -5.21
C LEU A 33 -6.77 -16.33 -6.26
N SER A 34 -7.93 -15.81 -5.85
CA SER A 34 -9.00 -15.45 -6.78
C SER A 34 -8.76 -14.04 -7.32
N TYR A 35 -8.84 -13.88 -8.63
CA TYR A 35 -8.68 -12.57 -9.26
C TYR A 35 -9.66 -12.38 -10.41
N SER A 36 -10.01 -11.14 -10.69
CA SER A 36 -10.80 -10.73 -11.85
C SER A 36 -10.23 -9.44 -12.43
N PHE A 37 -10.45 -9.24 -13.72
CA PHE A 37 -10.09 -8.00 -14.41
C PHE A 37 -11.34 -7.31 -14.91
N GLY A 38 -11.33 -5.98 -14.86
CA GLY A 38 -12.39 -5.15 -15.38
C GLY A 38 -11.81 -3.90 -16.06
N ILE A 39 -12.67 -3.15 -16.72
CA ILE A 39 -12.36 -1.83 -17.27
C ILE A 39 -13.08 -0.82 -16.38
N ALA A 40 -12.34 0.16 -15.85
CA ALA A 40 -12.89 1.28 -15.10
C ALA A 40 -12.67 2.58 -15.87
N ASN A 41 -13.66 3.46 -15.82
CA ASN A 41 -13.51 4.82 -16.31
C ASN A 41 -13.11 5.71 -15.13
N LEU A 42 -11.84 6.08 -15.07
CA LEU A 42 -11.26 6.87 -13.99
C LEU A 42 -11.20 8.33 -14.43
N THR A 43 -12.10 9.16 -13.90
CA THR A 43 -12.14 10.58 -14.19
C THR A 43 -10.88 11.26 -13.63
N SER A 44 -10.21 12.06 -14.47
CA SER A 44 -9.00 12.82 -14.10
C SER A 44 -7.78 11.97 -13.69
N ALA A 45 -7.77 10.66 -13.97
CA ALA A 45 -6.63 9.80 -13.71
C ALA A 45 -5.61 9.84 -14.85
N HIS A 46 -4.35 9.49 -14.52
CA HIS A 46 -3.31 9.29 -15.54
C HIS A 46 -3.73 8.17 -16.51
N PRO A 47 -3.43 8.27 -17.83
CA PRO A 47 -3.84 7.26 -18.83
C PRO A 47 -3.40 5.82 -18.49
N ASN A 48 -2.25 5.65 -17.83
CA ASN A 48 -1.72 4.36 -17.42
C ASN A 48 -2.06 4.05 -15.96
N SER A 49 -3.30 4.24 -15.55
CA SER A 49 -3.75 3.97 -14.18
C SER A 49 -4.38 2.60 -14.02
N VAL A 50 -4.29 2.08 -12.82
CA VAL A 50 -4.90 0.84 -12.37
C VAL A 50 -5.55 1.06 -11.01
N VAL A 51 -6.69 0.42 -10.78
CA VAL A 51 -7.28 0.27 -9.44
C VAL A 51 -7.16 -1.19 -9.02
N LEU A 52 -6.60 -1.40 -7.86
CA LEU A 52 -6.46 -2.70 -7.22
C LEU A 52 -7.41 -2.74 -6.01
N GLU A 53 -8.40 -3.62 -6.06
CA GLU A 53 -9.22 -3.96 -4.89
C GLU A 53 -8.73 -5.30 -4.35
N VAL A 54 -8.23 -5.31 -3.13
CA VAL A 54 -7.65 -6.49 -2.49
C VAL A 54 -8.45 -6.83 -1.24
N LYS A 55 -8.79 -8.12 -1.08
CA LYS A 55 -9.46 -8.63 0.12
C LYS A 55 -8.69 -9.82 0.67
N GLY A 56 -8.18 -9.67 1.88
CA GLY A 56 -7.51 -10.74 2.62
C GLY A 56 -8.49 -11.73 3.26
N LYS A 57 -7.99 -12.89 3.68
CA LYS A 57 -8.79 -13.92 4.38
C LYS A 57 -9.34 -13.43 5.72
N SER A 58 -8.62 -12.54 6.39
CA SER A 58 -9.07 -11.91 7.64
C SER A 58 -10.24 -10.94 7.45
N GLY A 59 -10.70 -10.72 6.20
CA GLY A 59 -11.69 -9.70 5.87
C GLY A 59 -11.11 -8.30 5.66
N ARG A 60 -9.82 -8.09 5.89
CA ARG A 60 -9.12 -6.81 5.62
C ARG A 60 -9.20 -6.50 4.13
N THR A 61 -9.59 -5.29 3.81
CA THR A 61 -9.68 -4.77 2.44
C THR A 61 -8.65 -3.68 2.22
N LEU A 62 -8.25 -3.51 0.95
CA LEU A 62 -7.37 -2.44 0.50
C LEU A 62 -7.79 -2.05 -0.92
N GLU A 63 -8.02 -0.77 -1.14
CA GLU A 63 -8.20 -0.18 -2.47
C GLU A 63 -7.03 0.74 -2.78
N VAL A 64 -6.35 0.48 -3.88
CA VAL A 64 -5.20 1.28 -4.35
C VAL A 64 -5.45 1.72 -5.77
N GLN A 65 -5.40 3.02 -6.03
CA GLN A 65 -5.27 3.56 -7.38
C GLN A 65 -3.84 4.01 -7.59
N ALA A 66 -3.20 3.45 -8.59
CA ALA A 66 -1.83 3.77 -8.95
C ALA A 66 -1.71 4.03 -10.45
N CYS A 67 -0.66 4.72 -10.85
CA CYS A 67 -0.33 4.91 -12.25
C CYS A 67 1.15 4.56 -12.53
N SER A 68 1.41 4.12 -13.75
CA SER A 68 2.78 3.95 -14.26
C SER A 68 3.25 5.27 -14.85
N LEU A 69 4.41 5.73 -14.40
CA LEU A 69 5.10 6.93 -14.92
C LEU A 69 6.11 6.59 -16.02
N GLY A 70 6.29 5.30 -16.32
CA GLY A 70 7.34 4.80 -17.22
C GLY A 70 8.67 4.58 -16.51
N GLY A 71 9.59 3.86 -17.17
CA GLY A 71 10.91 3.57 -16.60
C GLY A 71 10.90 2.72 -15.33
N GLY A 72 9.87 1.86 -15.14
CA GLY A 72 9.72 1.03 -13.93
C GLY A 72 9.11 1.77 -12.73
N ARG A 73 8.88 3.09 -12.82
CA ARG A 73 8.35 3.89 -11.71
C ARG A 73 6.82 3.90 -11.69
N ILE A 74 6.28 3.90 -10.48
CA ILE A 74 4.85 4.01 -10.21
C ILE A 74 4.56 5.19 -9.28
N MET A 75 3.30 5.59 -9.22
CA MET A 75 2.79 6.55 -8.26
C MET A 75 1.44 6.06 -7.75
N ILE A 76 1.30 5.93 -6.45
CA ILE A 76 0.00 5.70 -5.81
C ILE A 76 -0.67 7.06 -5.66
N ASN A 77 -1.85 7.21 -6.26
CA ASN A 77 -2.61 8.45 -6.30
C ASN A 77 -3.82 8.41 -5.36
N ARG A 78 -4.32 7.21 -5.03
CA ARG A 78 -5.46 7.06 -4.12
C ARG A 78 -5.32 5.78 -3.31
N LEU A 79 -5.70 5.86 -2.03
CA LEU A 79 -5.64 4.74 -1.09
C LEU A 79 -6.89 4.75 -0.21
N ASP A 80 -7.66 3.66 -0.24
CA ASP A 80 -8.92 3.50 0.51
C ASP A 80 -9.83 4.75 0.42
N GLY A 81 -9.96 5.31 -0.81
CA GLY A 81 -10.81 6.46 -1.09
C GLY A 81 -10.19 7.83 -0.83
N LEU A 82 -9.01 7.94 -0.20
CA LEU A 82 -8.29 9.19 0.02
C LEU A 82 -7.24 9.43 -1.06
N ASP A 83 -7.17 10.66 -1.56
CA ASP A 83 -6.14 11.07 -2.50
C ASP A 83 -4.81 11.18 -1.76
N VAL A 84 -3.79 10.51 -2.28
CA VAL A 84 -2.43 10.48 -1.75
C VAL A 84 -1.42 10.68 -2.87
N ASN A 85 -0.16 10.86 -2.53
CA ASN A 85 0.93 10.91 -3.50
C ASN A 85 2.15 10.19 -2.90
N CYS A 86 2.40 8.96 -3.35
CA CYS A 86 3.44 8.10 -2.80
C CYS A 86 4.07 7.23 -3.88
N SER A 87 5.40 7.25 -3.99
CA SER A 87 6.15 6.43 -4.96
C SER A 87 6.35 4.99 -4.49
N CYS A 88 6.44 4.79 -3.18
CA CYS A 88 6.80 3.50 -2.56
C CYS A 88 8.13 2.92 -3.07
N GLU A 89 9.06 3.76 -3.57
CA GLU A 89 10.38 3.34 -4.04
C GLU A 89 11.33 3.00 -2.87
N ILE A 90 11.03 3.51 -1.68
CA ILE A 90 11.74 3.25 -0.43
C ILE A 90 10.77 2.73 0.64
N PRO A 91 11.26 2.19 1.77
CA PRO A 91 10.40 1.71 2.84
C PRO A 91 9.34 2.74 3.21
N THR A 92 8.07 2.38 3.10
CA THR A 92 6.94 3.30 3.26
C THR A 92 5.95 2.76 4.27
N LEU A 93 5.68 3.55 5.29
CA LEU A 93 4.65 3.30 6.31
C LEU A 93 3.42 4.14 5.99
N ILE A 94 2.27 3.50 5.90
CA ILE A 94 0.98 4.14 5.67
C ILE A 94 0.09 3.87 6.87
N VAL A 95 -0.30 4.93 7.57
CA VAL A 95 -1.11 4.87 8.79
C VAL A 95 -2.44 5.55 8.53
N HIS A 96 -3.53 4.78 8.57
CA HIS A 96 -4.88 5.32 8.59
C HIS A 96 -5.28 5.59 10.03
N ASN A 97 -5.67 6.81 10.34
CA ASN A 97 -6.03 7.23 11.69
C ASN A 97 -7.24 8.17 11.69
N LEU A 98 -7.81 8.37 12.85
CA LEU A 98 -8.75 9.47 13.07
C LEU A 98 -7.97 10.80 13.07
N ASP A 99 -8.54 11.85 12.47
CA ASP A 99 -7.91 13.19 12.45
C ASP A 99 -8.01 13.85 13.83
N GLN A 100 -7.15 13.42 14.74
CA GLN A 100 -7.06 13.90 16.11
C GLN A 100 -5.62 14.32 16.46
N PRO A 101 -5.45 15.24 17.44
CA PRO A 101 -4.13 15.61 17.93
C PRO A 101 -3.41 14.40 18.57
N GLY A 102 -2.08 14.32 18.33
CA GLY A 102 -1.23 13.34 19.00
C GLY A 102 -0.69 12.27 18.05
N HIS A 103 -1.48 11.73 17.12
CA HIS A 103 -1.07 10.59 16.28
C HIS A 103 0.21 10.82 15.49
N VAL A 104 0.41 12.02 14.92
CA VAL A 104 1.67 12.37 14.24
C VAL A 104 2.84 12.28 15.21
N ALA A 105 2.69 12.83 16.42
CA ALA A 105 3.76 12.81 17.43
C ALA A 105 4.07 11.38 17.90
N GLU A 106 3.05 10.54 18.10
CA GLU A 106 3.22 9.13 18.50
C GLU A 106 4.00 8.35 17.45
N VAL A 107 3.60 8.44 16.18
CA VAL A 107 4.26 7.75 15.06
C VAL A 107 5.70 8.24 14.90
N THR A 108 5.93 9.55 14.86
CA THR A 108 7.27 10.10 14.67
C THR A 108 8.20 9.85 15.86
N SER A 109 7.66 9.87 17.09
CA SER A 109 8.43 9.51 18.29
C SER A 109 8.85 8.05 18.26
N MET A 110 7.96 7.14 17.87
CA MET A 110 8.30 5.73 17.73
C MET A 110 9.42 5.54 16.69
N LEU A 111 9.31 6.17 15.51
CA LEU A 111 10.35 6.10 14.48
C LEU A 111 11.71 6.62 15.00
N ALA A 112 11.71 7.73 15.73
CA ALA A 112 12.91 8.29 16.35
C ALA A 112 13.54 7.31 17.36
N HIS A 113 12.73 6.67 18.22
CA HIS A 113 13.21 5.66 19.16
C HIS A 113 13.81 4.42 18.49
N LYS A 114 13.36 4.11 17.28
CA LYS A 114 13.90 3.02 16.46
C LYS A 114 15.08 3.45 15.58
N SER A 115 15.53 4.71 15.70
CA SER A 115 16.59 5.28 14.87
C SER A 115 16.28 5.23 13.36
N VAL A 116 15.01 5.30 13.02
CA VAL A 116 14.53 5.35 11.63
C VAL A 116 14.42 6.79 11.20
N ASN A 117 15.14 7.15 10.13
CA ASN A 117 15.10 8.49 9.55
C ASN A 117 13.91 8.60 8.58
N ILE A 118 13.20 9.73 8.67
CA ILE A 118 12.08 10.07 7.79
C ILE A 118 12.64 10.84 6.60
N ALA A 119 12.52 10.26 5.40
CA ALA A 119 12.92 10.93 4.15
C ALA A 119 11.84 11.89 3.67
N ASN A 120 10.57 11.47 3.77
CA ASN A 120 9.42 12.31 3.43
C ASN A 120 8.22 11.91 4.30
N MET A 121 7.37 12.88 4.59
CA MET A 121 6.14 12.65 5.33
C MET A 121 5.01 13.53 4.79
N SER A 122 3.87 12.91 4.54
CA SER A 122 2.67 13.60 4.08
C SER A 122 1.44 13.16 4.88
N LEU A 123 0.57 14.11 5.19
CA LEU A 123 -0.68 13.85 5.89
C LEU A 123 -1.85 14.28 5.01
N TYR A 124 -2.75 13.37 4.75
CA TYR A 124 -3.96 13.57 3.98
C TYR A 124 -5.18 13.35 4.87
N ARG A 125 -6.25 14.10 4.65
CA ARG A 125 -7.51 13.93 5.38
C ARG A 125 -8.71 14.24 4.47
N ASP A 126 -9.83 13.61 4.74
CA ASP A 126 -11.10 13.89 4.06
C ASP A 126 -11.69 15.21 4.56
N LYS A 127 -11.74 15.39 5.88
CA LYS A 127 -12.24 16.59 6.56
C LYS A 127 -11.67 16.66 7.98
N ARG A 128 -11.79 17.81 8.59
CA ARG A 128 -11.39 18.02 10.00
C ARG A 128 -12.15 17.08 10.93
N GLY A 129 -11.42 16.32 11.74
CA GLY A 129 -11.97 15.33 12.68
C GLY A 129 -12.52 14.07 12.03
N GLY A 130 -12.29 13.87 10.71
CA GLY A 130 -12.67 12.68 9.98
C GLY A 130 -11.56 11.64 9.89
N SER A 131 -11.45 11.00 8.72
CA SER A 131 -10.37 10.05 8.44
C SER A 131 -9.13 10.77 7.92
N ALA A 132 -7.96 10.31 8.36
CA ALA A 132 -6.68 10.79 7.87
C ALA A 132 -5.79 9.61 7.45
N VAL A 133 -4.88 9.88 6.53
CA VAL A 133 -3.82 8.96 6.11
C VAL A 133 -2.48 9.68 6.22
N MET A 134 -1.60 9.11 7.01
CA MET A 134 -0.22 9.52 7.12
C MET A 134 0.63 8.59 6.26
N VAL A 135 1.38 9.15 5.33
CA VAL A 135 2.35 8.44 4.49
C VAL A 135 3.73 8.87 4.93
N VAL A 136 4.54 7.93 5.37
CA VAL A 136 5.91 8.18 5.85
C VAL A 136 6.86 7.32 5.04
N GLU A 137 7.70 7.95 4.24
CA GLU A 137 8.78 7.33 3.48
C GLU A 137 10.07 7.41 4.31
N MET A 138 10.78 6.29 4.44
CA MET A 138 11.88 6.14 5.40
C MET A 138 13.14 5.63 4.72
N ASP A 139 14.31 6.00 5.27
CA ASP A 139 15.60 5.54 4.76
C ASP A 139 15.94 4.11 5.21
N GLN A 140 15.35 3.64 6.32
CA GLN A 140 15.60 2.32 6.88
C GLN A 140 14.30 1.51 6.99
N PRO A 141 14.38 0.17 6.90
CA PRO A 141 13.23 -0.68 7.14
C PRO A 141 12.75 -0.61 8.59
N LEU A 142 11.45 -0.80 8.79
CA LEU A 142 10.82 -0.76 10.10
C LEU A 142 10.69 -2.18 10.68
N PRO A 143 11.12 -2.41 11.95
CA PRO A 143 10.95 -3.69 12.63
C PRO A 143 9.48 -4.09 12.78
N LYS A 144 9.18 -5.39 12.68
CA LYS A 144 7.80 -5.92 12.77
C LYS A 144 7.09 -5.55 14.07
N GLU A 145 7.81 -5.55 15.19
CA GLU A 145 7.26 -5.19 16.50
C GLU A 145 6.73 -3.74 16.52
N SER A 146 7.33 -2.86 15.71
CA SER A 146 6.87 -1.47 15.58
C SER A 146 5.53 -1.38 14.84
N LEU A 147 5.30 -2.23 13.85
CA LEU A 147 4.03 -2.31 13.13
C LEU A 147 2.91 -2.83 14.05
N GLU A 148 3.19 -3.88 14.81
CA GLU A 148 2.26 -4.43 15.79
C GLU A 148 1.90 -3.40 16.87
N TRP A 149 2.87 -2.64 17.36
CA TRP A 149 2.64 -1.57 18.32
C TRP A 149 1.73 -0.48 17.75
N LEU A 150 1.98 -0.04 16.51
CA LEU A 150 1.16 0.97 15.83
C LEU A 150 -0.30 0.51 15.67
N GLU A 151 -0.51 -0.76 15.32
CA GLU A 151 -1.86 -1.31 15.14
C GLU A 151 -2.70 -1.33 16.43
N HIS A 152 -2.05 -1.24 17.60
CA HIS A 152 -2.71 -1.22 18.92
C HIS A 152 -2.93 0.18 19.48
N LEU A 153 -2.44 1.23 18.82
CA LEU A 153 -2.67 2.60 19.28
C LEU A 153 -4.13 3.01 19.10
N GLU A 154 -4.66 3.68 20.11
CA GLU A 154 -6.00 4.26 20.04
C GLU A 154 -6.10 5.27 18.89
N GLY A 155 -7.17 5.20 18.10
CA GLY A 155 -7.39 6.08 16.94
C GLY A 155 -6.65 5.67 15.67
N ILE A 156 -5.77 4.67 15.71
CA ILE A 156 -5.21 4.05 14.51
C ILE A 156 -6.18 3.00 13.99
N VAL A 157 -6.58 3.15 12.73
CA VAL A 157 -7.59 2.30 12.08
C VAL A 157 -6.92 1.16 11.33
N LYS A 158 -5.79 1.46 10.66
CA LYS A 158 -5.10 0.49 9.82
C LYS A 158 -3.65 0.92 9.62
N VAL A 159 -2.75 -0.03 9.66
CA VAL A 159 -1.33 0.16 9.30
C VAL A 159 -1.02 -0.68 8.07
N THR A 160 -0.33 -0.10 7.11
CA THR A 160 0.21 -0.79 5.93
C THR A 160 1.66 -0.42 5.79
N TYR A 161 2.52 -1.42 5.67
CA TYR A 161 3.95 -1.23 5.46
C TYR A 161 4.33 -1.85 4.11
N ILE A 162 5.07 -1.09 3.32
CA ILE A 162 5.57 -1.48 2.00
C ILE A 162 7.08 -1.38 2.04
N ASN A 163 7.76 -2.49 1.83
CA ASN A 163 9.21 -2.54 1.66
C ASN A 163 9.53 -3.40 0.44
N VAL A 164 9.95 -2.76 -0.63
CA VAL A 164 10.21 -3.42 -1.92
C VAL A 164 11.54 -4.17 -1.88
N THR A 165 12.47 -3.79 -1.00
CA THR A 165 13.80 -4.41 -0.90
C THR A 165 13.79 -5.77 -0.19
N GLU A 166 12.77 -6.07 0.62
CA GLU A 166 12.63 -7.39 1.27
C GLU A 166 12.15 -8.51 0.32
N GLY A 167 11.70 -8.17 -0.90
CA GLY A 167 11.24 -9.14 -1.90
C GLY A 167 12.35 -9.69 -2.79
N GLU A 168 13.55 -9.14 -2.75
CA GLU A 168 14.67 -9.59 -3.60
C GLU A 168 15.52 -10.69 -2.95
N GLU A 169 15.40 -10.95 -1.64
CA GLU A 169 16.20 -11.97 -0.95
C GLU A 169 15.60 -13.39 -0.96
N ASP A 170 14.31 -13.54 -1.27
CA ASP A 170 13.64 -14.86 -1.26
C ASP A 170 13.64 -15.58 -2.62
N ASP A 171 14.16 -14.98 -3.69
CA ASP A 171 14.18 -15.57 -5.04
C ASP A 171 15.54 -16.18 -5.46
N VAL A 172 16.47 -16.39 -4.51
CA VAL A 172 17.74 -17.10 -4.76
C VAL A 172 17.79 -18.41 -3.99
N LEU A 173 16.98 -19.38 -4.40
CA LEU A 173 17.26 -20.83 -4.21
C LEU A 173 16.47 -21.64 -5.24
#